data_6b4c305c472b3c105e93d8d1e71e7450
#
_entry.id   6b4c305c472b3c105e93d8d1e71e7450
#
_cell.length_a   1.000
_cell.length_b   1.000
_cell.length_c   1.000
_cell.angle_alpha   90.00
_cell.angle_beta   90.00
_cell.angle_gamma   90.00
#
_symmetry.space_group_name_H-M   'P 1'
#
loop_
_entity.id
_entity.type
_entity.pdbx_description
1 polymer ?
#
loop_
_entity_poly.entity_id
_entity_poly.type
_entity_poly.pdbx_seq_one_letter_code
_entity_poly.pdbx_strand_id
1 'polypeptide(L)'
;VSIILLLLVGCKDDNDSSYPDSAAPEIVVERNELYSVPNRKFVIKADLKDDLGLKSLQISIPEFYLDKEIGFPTDDELVTEYELAYEFLVPAETKGTDTFKVNLLLTDVSNNSVTKELTLYLDGDFNAPGISNVKPSNGSVIFQSEDMKLDISFNVTDDTGIDSIIVIVADLQINEEIKVGGQKEYTFEKSFDIPSDLKSYEMVITTVDNFVDPNKATKKIKFSIADGLTEMY
;
A
#
# COMPACT_ATOMS: atom_id res chain seq x y z
N VAL A 1 -37.30 -59.07 58.49
CA VAL A 1 -36.24 -58.08 58.52
C VAL A 1 -35.85 -57.82 57.04
N SER A 2 -36.25 -56.62 56.51
CA SER A 2 -36.01 -56.27 55.14
C SER A 2 -34.83 -55.29 55.13
N ILE A 3 -33.75 -55.67 54.48
CA ILE A 3 -32.56 -54.78 54.33
C ILE A 3 -32.72 -53.97 53.04
N ILE A 4 -32.91 -52.65 53.20
CA ILE A 4 -32.88 -51.72 52.07
C ILE A 4 -31.43 -51.36 51.80
N LEU A 5 -30.96 -51.78 50.62
CA LEU A 5 -29.66 -51.41 50.06
C LEU A 5 -29.77 -50.05 49.38
N LEU A 6 -29.24 -48.99 50.02
CA LEU A 6 -29.18 -47.64 49.44
C LEU A 6 -28.00 -47.59 48.49
N LEU A 7 -28.27 -47.56 47.18
CA LEU A 7 -27.28 -47.25 46.12
C LEU A 7 -27.07 -45.72 46.11
N LEU A 8 -25.91 -45.29 46.58
CA LEU A 8 -25.43 -43.92 46.37
C LEU A 8 -24.92 -43.83 44.92
N VAL A 9 -25.72 -43.22 44.06
CA VAL A 9 -25.25 -42.76 42.76
C VAL A 9 -24.44 -41.48 43.03
N GLY A 10 -23.11 -41.62 42.99
CA GLY A 10 -22.23 -40.45 42.97
C GLY A 10 -22.43 -39.69 41.65
N CYS A 11 -23.02 -38.52 41.71
CA CYS A 11 -22.86 -37.53 40.67
C CYS A 11 -21.36 -37.19 40.59
N LYS A 12 -20.76 -37.49 39.44
CA LYS A 12 -19.49 -36.93 39.10
C LYS A 12 -19.77 -35.47 38.82
N ASP A 13 -19.41 -34.59 39.73
CA ASP A 13 -19.30 -33.19 39.46
C ASP A 13 -18.15 -33.01 38.43
N ASP A 14 -18.50 -32.96 37.21
CA ASP A 14 -17.66 -32.36 36.20
C ASP A 14 -17.63 -30.89 36.51
N ASN A 15 -16.73 -30.49 37.45
CA ASN A 15 -16.32 -29.12 37.64
C ASN A 15 -15.54 -28.69 36.39
N ASP A 16 -16.22 -28.59 35.29
CA ASP A 16 -15.77 -27.74 34.18
C ASP A 16 -16.06 -26.31 34.59
N SER A 17 -15.18 -25.75 35.46
CA SER A 17 -15.15 -24.35 35.79
C SER A 17 -14.43 -23.59 34.66
N SER A 18 -14.92 -23.74 33.43
CA SER A 18 -14.63 -22.76 32.39
C SER A 18 -15.39 -21.51 32.81
N TYR A 19 -14.69 -20.55 33.40
CA TYR A 19 -15.23 -19.21 33.46
C TYR A 19 -15.59 -18.81 32.03
N PRO A 20 -16.84 -18.43 31.75
CA PRO A 20 -17.18 -18.03 30.39
C PRO A 20 -16.26 -16.86 30.03
N ASP A 21 -15.59 -17.01 28.89
CA ASP A 21 -14.83 -15.91 28.34
C ASP A 21 -15.74 -14.71 28.13
N SER A 22 -15.33 -13.54 28.63
CA SER A 22 -16.02 -12.25 28.51
C SER A 22 -15.21 -11.22 27.75
N ALA A 23 -14.00 -11.57 27.31
CA ALA A 23 -13.20 -10.73 26.44
C ALA A 23 -13.84 -10.70 25.05
N ALA A 24 -13.93 -9.54 24.42
CA ALA A 24 -14.35 -9.45 23.04
C ALA A 24 -13.13 -9.63 22.13
N PRO A 25 -13.29 -10.25 20.96
CA PRO A 25 -12.21 -10.37 20.00
C PRO A 25 -11.75 -9.01 19.49
N GLU A 26 -10.55 -8.95 18.92
CA GLU A 26 -9.92 -7.72 18.42
C GLU A 26 -9.81 -7.72 16.89
N ILE A 27 -10.09 -6.55 16.27
CA ILE A 27 -9.84 -6.27 14.87
C ILE A 27 -8.82 -5.15 14.76
N VAL A 28 -7.61 -5.47 14.32
CA VAL A 28 -6.53 -4.51 14.08
C VAL A 28 -6.43 -4.22 12.60
N VAL A 29 -6.49 -2.95 12.22
CA VAL A 29 -6.30 -2.49 10.84
C VAL A 29 -5.19 -1.45 10.80
N GLU A 30 -4.43 -1.40 9.71
CA GLU A 30 -3.37 -0.42 9.54
C GLU A 30 -3.94 1.01 9.48
N ARG A 31 -5.11 1.17 8.83
CA ARG A 31 -5.84 2.43 8.71
C ARG A 31 -7.34 2.19 8.51
N ASN A 32 -8.14 3.20 8.86
CA ASN A 32 -9.60 3.12 8.71
C ASN A 32 -10.09 3.56 7.33
N GLU A 33 -9.24 4.21 6.54
CA GLU A 33 -9.52 4.69 5.19
C GLU A 33 -9.00 3.68 4.16
N LEU A 34 -9.86 3.30 3.24
CA LEU A 34 -9.57 2.46 2.08
C LEU A 34 -9.76 3.29 0.82
N TYR A 35 -8.90 3.09 -0.18
CA TYR A 35 -8.97 3.81 -1.45
C TYR A 35 -9.08 2.85 -2.61
N SER A 36 -9.98 3.15 -3.55
CA SER A 36 -10.15 2.42 -4.79
C SER A 36 -10.69 3.35 -5.88
N VAL A 37 -11.03 2.78 -7.02
CA VAL A 37 -11.78 3.44 -8.10
C VAL A 37 -12.80 2.45 -8.66
N PRO A 38 -13.86 2.92 -9.38
CA PRO A 38 -14.81 2.05 -10.04
C PRO A 38 -14.11 1.02 -10.95
N ASN A 39 -14.64 -0.20 -10.98
CA ASN A 39 -14.12 -1.34 -11.76
C ASN A 39 -12.69 -1.78 -11.40
N ARG A 40 -12.25 -1.49 -10.16
CA ARG A 40 -10.96 -1.94 -9.64
C ARG A 40 -11.16 -2.84 -8.43
N LYS A 41 -10.29 -3.85 -8.31
CA LYS A 41 -10.21 -4.69 -7.12
C LYS A 41 -9.44 -3.95 -6.02
N PHE A 42 -9.91 -4.12 -4.79
CA PHE A 42 -9.17 -3.72 -3.60
C PHE A 42 -9.19 -4.84 -2.57
N VAL A 43 -8.32 -4.76 -1.58
CA VAL A 43 -8.17 -5.79 -0.55
C VAL A 43 -8.45 -5.17 0.81
N ILE A 44 -9.41 -5.74 1.54
CA ILE A 44 -9.64 -5.43 2.96
C ILE A 44 -8.66 -6.29 3.76
N LYS A 45 -7.76 -5.63 4.50
CA LYS A 45 -6.76 -6.28 5.35
C LYS A 45 -7.05 -5.97 6.82
N ALA A 46 -6.97 -6.99 7.66
CA ALA A 46 -7.06 -6.84 9.11
C ALA A 46 -6.39 -8.03 9.80
N ASP A 47 -5.82 -7.81 10.97
CA ASP A 47 -5.40 -8.86 11.88
C ASP A 47 -6.51 -9.07 12.91
N LEU A 48 -7.01 -10.31 12.98
CA LEU A 48 -8.08 -10.73 13.87
C LEU A 48 -7.48 -11.57 15.00
N LYS A 49 -7.85 -11.27 16.25
CA LYS A 49 -7.30 -11.97 17.42
C LYS A 49 -8.36 -12.20 18.48
N ASP A 50 -8.20 -13.30 19.19
CA ASP A 50 -8.99 -13.65 20.36
C ASP A 50 -8.17 -14.59 21.26
N ASP A 51 -8.34 -14.53 22.57
CA ASP A 51 -7.55 -15.33 23.53
C ASP A 51 -8.06 -16.77 23.66
N LEU A 52 -9.33 -17.03 23.34
CA LEU A 52 -9.90 -18.36 23.34
C LEU A 52 -10.10 -18.92 21.94
N GLY A 53 -10.73 -18.17 21.03
CA GLY A 53 -10.90 -18.60 19.64
C GLY A 53 -11.93 -17.78 18.87
N LEU A 54 -11.64 -17.56 17.60
CA LEU A 54 -12.51 -16.91 16.62
C LEU A 54 -13.62 -17.88 16.19
N LYS A 55 -14.84 -17.35 16.01
CA LYS A 55 -16.00 -18.10 15.49
C LYS A 55 -16.38 -17.68 14.09
N SER A 56 -16.57 -16.40 13.85
CA SER A 56 -16.94 -15.89 12.53
C SER A 56 -16.58 -14.43 12.33
N LEU A 57 -16.27 -14.09 11.08
CA LEU A 57 -16.15 -12.70 10.61
C LEU A 57 -17.22 -12.46 9.54
N GLN A 58 -18.05 -11.43 9.73
CA GLN A 58 -18.94 -10.90 8.70
C GLN A 58 -18.33 -9.63 8.10
N ILE A 59 -18.27 -9.56 6.77
CA ILE A 59 -17.82 -8.41 5.99
C ILE A 59 -19.03 -7.90 5.21
N SER A 60 -19.42 -6.64 5.38
CA SER A 60 -20.56 -6.09 4.66
C SER A 60 -20.31 -4.70 4.10
N ILE A 61 -20.80 -4.50 2.86
CA ILE A 61 -20.92 -3.20 2.17
C ILE A 61 -22.32 -3.20 1.56
N PRO A 62 -23.34 -2.69 2.28
CA PRO A 62 -24.75 -2.83 1.88
C PRO A 62 -25.04 -2.27 0.48
N GLU A 63 -24.42 -1.15 0.12
CA GLU A 63 -24.61 -0.46 -1.16
C GLU A 63 -24.09 -1.30 -2.35
N PHE A 64 -23.16 -2.23 -2.08
CA PHE A 64 -22.63 -3.16 -3.08
C PHE A 64 -23.27 -4.54 -2.99
N TYR A 65 -24.27 -4.71 -2.14
CA TYR A 65 -24.90 -6.01 -1.83
C TYR A 65 -23.86 -7.05 -1.38
N LEU A 66 -22.75 -6.59 -0.78
CA LEU A 66 -21.77 -7.47 -0.19
C LEU A 66 -22.20 -7.81 1.24
N ASP A 67 -22.35 -9.10 1.48
CA ASP A 67 -22.56 -9.70 2.79
C ASP A 67 -21.85 -11.05 2.81
N LYS A 68 -20.62 -11.06 3.32
CA LYS A 68 -19.75 -12.24 3.30
C LYS A 68 -19.44 -12.69 4.71
N GLU A 69 -19.76 -13.95 5.03
CA GLU A 69 -19.34 -14.59 6.26
C GLU A 69 -18.14 -15.51 6.02
N ILE A 70 -17.15 -15.45 6.91
CA ILE A 70 -16.02 -16.34 7.05
C ILE A 70 -16.15 -17.02 8.39
N GLY A 71 -16.42 -18.33 8.40
CA GLY A 71 -16.48 -19.13 9.61
C GLY A 71 -15.12 -19.74 9.96
N PHE A 72 -14.82 -19.83 11.25
CA PHE A 72 -13.63 -20.50 11.79
C PHE A 72 -14.03 -21.83 12.46
N PRO A 73 -13.11 -22.81 12.55
CA PRO A 73 -13.35 -24.03 13.31
C PRO A 73 -13.68 -23.72 14.78
N THR A 74 -14.68 -24.39 15.32
CA THR A 74 -15.13 -24.22 16.72
C THR A 74 -14.93 -25.47 17.56
N ASP A 75 -14.31 -26.51 16.98
CA ASP A 75 -14.09 -27.83 17.61
C ASP A 75 -12.63 -27.95 18.09
N ASP A 76 -11.94 -29.02 17.76
CA ASP A 76 -10.66 -29.41 18.37
C ASP A 76 -9.46 -28.47 18.14
N GLU A 77 -9.50 -27.63 17.11
CA GLU A 77 -8.44 -26.66 16.80
C GLU A 77 -9.00 -25.25 16.65
N LEU A 78 -9.11 -24.51 17.75
CA LEU A 78 -9.56 -23.14 17.74
C LEU A 78 -8.52 -22.22 17.10
N VAL A 79 -8.99 -21.33 16.24
CA VAL A 79 -8.17 -20.29 15.60
C VAL A 79 -8.19 -19.05 16.48
N THR A 80 -7.06 -18.68 17.06
CA THR A 80 -6.93 -17.48 17.91
C THR A 80 -6.40 -16.27 17.17
N GLU A 81 -5.77 -16.46 16.00
CA GLU A 81 -5.25 -15.39 15.15
C GLU A 81 -5.55 -15.69 13.69
N TYR A 82 -5.94 -14.66 12.93
CA TYR A 82 -6.19 -14.78 11.49
C TYR A 82 -5.84 -13.48 10.76
N GLU A 83 -5.02 -13.58 9.72
CA GLU A 83 -4.70 -12.45 8.82
C GLU A 83 -5.73 -12.41 7.69
N LEU A 84 -6.64 -11.43 7.75
CA LEU A 84 -7.62 -11.21 6.70
C LEU A 84 -6.98 -10.53 5.48
N ALA A 85 -7.23 -11.09 4.30
CA ALA A 85 -6.96 -10.46 3.01
C ALA A 85 -8.14 -10.76 2.06
N TYR A 86 -9.22 -9.97 2.18
CA TYR A 86 -10.44 -10.17 1.39
C TYR A 86 -10.46 -9.25 0.18
N GLU A 87 -10.45 -9.85 -1.02
CA GLU A 87 -10.48 -9.12 -2.30
C GLU A 87 -11.93 -8.88 -2.74
N PHE A 88 -12.22 -7.65 -3.14
CA PHE A 88 -13.52 -7.21 -3.65
C PHE A 88 -13.35 -6.35 -4.91
N LEU A 89 -14.27 -6.49 -5.88
CA LEU A 89 -14.32 -5.65 -7.07
C LEU A 89 -15.36 -4.55 -6.90
N VAL A 90 -14.92 -3.28 -6.98
CA VAL A 90 -15.83 -2.13 -6.96
C VAL A 90 -16.74 -2.15 -8.21
N PRO A 91 -18.07 -2.05 -8.08
CA PRO A 91 -18.97 -1.98 -9.23
C PRO A 91 -18.60 -0.85 -10.20
N ALA A 92 -18.69 -1.11 -11.50
CA ALA A 92 -18.28 -0.17 -12.55
C ALA A 92 -19.16 1.09 -12.62
N GLU A 93 -20.43 0.98 -12.22
CA GLU A 93 -21.42 2.06 -12.22
C GLU A 93 -21.35 3.02 -11.03
N THR A 94 -20.45 2.76 -10.05
CA THR A 94 -20.23 3.68 -8.94
C THR A 94 -19.52 4.95 -9.40
N LYS A 95 -19.73 6.06 -8.68
CA LYS A 95 -19.05 7.33 -8.98
C LYS A 95 -17.78 7.45 -8.18
N GLY A 96 -16.72 7.98 -8.78
CA GLY A 96 -15.43 8.20 -8.12
C GLY A 96 -15.45 9.21 -6.95
N THR A 97 -16.56 9.93 -6.76
CA THR A 97 -16.77 10.84 -5.61
C THR A 97 -17.53 10.21 -4.46
N ASP A 98 -18.01 8.98 -4.62
CA ASP A 98 -18.81 8.31 -3.61
C ASP A 98 -17.91 7.70 -2.52
N THR A 99 -18.46 7.62 -1.31
CA THR A 99 -17.83 6.97 -0.17
C THR A 99 -18.77 5.92 0.40
N PHE A 100 -18.20 4.81 0.88
CA PHE A 100 -18.98 3.67 1.37
C PHE A 100 -18.45 3.20 2.71
N LYS A 101 -19.33 2.61 3.52
CA LYS A 101 -18.95 1.99 4.79
C LYS A 101 -18.67 0.51 4.58
N VAL A 102 -17.53 0.07 5.05
CA VAL A 102 -17.16 -1.34 5.14
C VAL A 102 -17.26 -1.74 6.59
N ASN A 103 -18.19 -2.63 6.91
CA ASN A 103 -18.37 -3.12 8.27
C ASN A 103 -17.75 -4.50 8.43
N LEU A 104 -16.93 -4.67 9.46
CA LEU A 104 -16.36 -5.93 9.90
C LEU A 104 -16.97 -6.26 11.26
N LEU A 105 -17.73 -7.36 11.38
CA LEU A 105 -18.25 -7.87 12.64
C LEU A 105 -17.54 -9.19 12.95
N LEU A 106 -16.71 -9.20 13.99
CA LEU A 106 -15.98 -10.37 14.43
C LEU A 106 -16.65 -10.93 15.70
N THR A 107 -16.88 -12.23 15.72
CA THR A 107 -17.47 -12.95 16.84
C THR A 107 -16.55 -14.10 17.27
N ASP A 108 -16.33 -14.28 18.58
CA ASP A 108 -15.59 -15.38 19.18
C ASP A 108 -16.45 -16.61 19.44
N VAL A 109 -15.82 -17.69 19.92
CA VAL A 109 -16.51 -18.95 20.26
C VAL A 109 -17.44 -18.83 21.48
N SER A 110 -17.26 -17.82 22.31
CA SER A 110 -18.10 -17.48 23.48
C SER A 110 -19.26 -16.56 23.13
N ASN A 111 -19.38 -16.12 21.86
CA ASN A 111 -20.34 -15.17 21.30
C ASN A 111 -20.16 -13.72 21.76
N ASN A 112 -18.99 -13.32 22.25
CA ASN A 112 -18.64 -11.92 22.33
C ASN A 112 -18.35 -11.39 20.92
N SER A 113 -18.56 -10.11 20.68
CA SER A 113 -18.37 -9.55 19.34
C SER A 113 -17.84 -8.14 19.37
N VAL A 114 -17.13 -7.77 18.34
CA VAL A 114 -16.63 -6.42 18.06
C VAL A 114 -16.98 -6.03 16.62
N THR A 115 -17.32 -4.75 16.44
CA THR A 115 -17.55 -4.19 15.10
C THR A 115 -16.48 -3.16 14.80
N LYS A 116 -15.91 -3.21 13.59
CA LYS A 116 -14.99 -2.23 13.04
C LYS A 116 -15.59 -1.66 11.76
N GLU A 117 -15.73 -0.33 11.69
CA GLU A 117 -16.15 0.38 10.49
C GLU A 117 -14.92 0.98 9.80
N LEU A 118 -14.79 0.76 8.50
CA LEU A 118 -13.81 1.39 7.62
C LEU A 118 -14.55 2.23 6.59
N THR A 119 -13.91 3.26 6.07
CA THR A 119 -14.46 4.11 5.01
C THR A 119 -13.75 3.83 3.70
N LEU A 120 -14.49 3.43 2.67
CA LEU A 120 -13.98 3.24 1.31
C LEU A 120 -14.24 4.51 0.49
N TYR A 121 -13.17 5.12 0.00
CA TYR A 121 -13.17 6.25 -0.94
C TYR A 121 -12.92 5.74 -2.35
N LEU A 122 -13.63 6.27 -3.35
CA LEU A 122 -13.48 5.85 -4.75
C LEU A 122 -12.69 6.87 -5.61
N ASP A 123 -11.97 7.76 -4.99
CA ASP A 123 -11.08 8.75 -5.60
C ASP A 123 -9.59 8.37 -5.46
N GLY A 124 -9.31 7.08 -5.33
CA GLY A 124 -7.96 6.57 -5.19
C GLY A 124 -7.08 6.91 -6.39
N ASP A 125 -5.83 7.28 -6.13
CA ASP A 125 -4.81 7.41 -7.17
C ASP A 125 -3.95 6.15 -7.27
N PHE A 126 -3.81 5.65 -8.49
CA PHE A 126 -3.03 4.46 -8.82
C PHE A 126 -2.08 4.71 -10.00
N ASN A 127 -1.91 5.97 -10.37
CA ASN A 127 -1.03 6.38 -11.45
C ASN A 127 0.26 6.94 -10.86
N ALA A 128 1.38 6.51 -11.39
CA ALA A 128 2.65 7.09 -11.00
C ALA A 128 2.92 8.38 -11.79
N PRO A 129 3.68 9.34 -11.23
CA PRO A 129 4.04 10.57 -11.93
C PRO A 129 4.68 10.33 -13.28
N GLY A 130 4.27 11.09 -14.30
CA GLY A 130 4.83 11.06 -15.64
C GLY A 130 6.13 11.84 -15.74
N ILE A 131 7.22 11.23 -16.29
CA ILE A 131 8.50 11.89 -16.55
C ILE A 131 8.68 12.09 -18.06
N SER A 132 8.77 13.33 -18.51
CA SER A 132 8.85 13.70 -19.93
C SER A 132 9.96 14.69 -20.24
N ASN A 133 10.25 14.92 -21.52
CA ASN A 133 11.21 15.93 -22.03
C ASN A 133 12.61 15.85 -21.40
N VAL A 134 13.08 14.64 -21.12
CA VAL A 134 14.35 14.44 -20.40
C VAL A 134 15.54 14.78 -21.29
N LYS A 135 16.42 15.62 -20.76
CA LYS A 135 17.73 15.94 -21.31
C LYS A 135 18.80 15.67 -20.23
N PRO A 136 19.93 15.04 -20.58
CA PRO A 136 20.21 14.44 -21.90
C PRO A 136 19.23 13.31 -22.22
N SER A 137 18.96 13.07 -23.49
CA SER A 137 18.10 11.98 -23.94
C SER A 137 18.83 10.65 -23.89
N ASN A 138 18.07 9.56 -23.80
CA ASN A 138 18.68 8.23 -23.76
C ASN A 138 19.49 7.92 -25.04
N GLY A 139 20.73 7.48 -24.87
CA GLY A 139 21.66 7.20 -25.96
C GLY A 139 22.35 8.43 -26.56
N SER A 140 22.13 9.65 -26.00
CA SER A 140 22.78 10.86 -26.53
C SER A 140 24.26 10.88 -26.22
N VAL A 141 25.00 11.59 -27.08
CA VAL A 141 26.40 11.96 -26.88
C VAL A 141 26.44 13.47 -26.64
N ILE A 142 27.02 13.86 -25.52
CA ILE A 142 27.22 15.27 -25.16
C ILE A 142 28.68 15.59 -25.46
N PHE A 143 28.88 16.59 -26.29
CA PHE A 143 30.24 17.10 -26.52
C PHE A 143 30.61 18.09 -25.46
N GLN A 144 31.81 17.96 -24.91
CA GLN A 144 32.33 18.90 -23.93
C GLN A 144 32.35 20.30 -24.54
N SER A 145 31.78 21.26 -23.82
CA SER A 145 31.94 22.69 -24.09
C SER A 145 33.12 23.24 -23.28
N GLU A 146 33.55 24.45 -23.59
CA GLU A 146 34.59 25.16 -22.82
C GLU A 146 34.21 25.29 -21.34
N ASP A 147 32.93 25.38 -21.03
CA ASP A 147 32.42 25.54 -19.67
C ASP A 147 32.32 24.24 -18.87
N MET A 148 32.56 23.07 -19.46
CA MET A 148 32.53 21.77 -18.81
C MET A 148 31.23 21.53 -18.01
N LYS A 149 30.08 21.83 -18.60
CA LYS A 149 28.76 21.73 -17.95
C LYS A 149 27.91 20.62 -18.54
N LEU A 150 27.15 19.98 -17.67
CA LEU A 150 26.06 19.05 -18.00
C LEU A 150 24.74 19.71 -17.62
N ASP A 151 23.93 20.03 -18.60
CA ASP A 151 22.58 20.53 -18.37
C ASP A 151 21.61 19.35 -18.26
N ILE A 152 20.96 19.23 -17.12
CA ILE A 152 19.91 18.25 -16.89
C ILE A 152 18.59 19.00 -16.83
N SER A 153 17.62 18.59 -17.66
CA SER A 153 16.26 19.09 -17.60
C SER A 153 15.22 18.00 -17.86
N PHE A 154 14.05 18.11 -17.23
CA PHE A 154 12.89 17.27 -17.51
C PHE A 154 11.63 17.86 -16.87
N ASN A 155 10.47 17.38 -17.32
CA ASN A 155 9.18 17.73 -16.74
C ASN A 155 8.60 16.53 -16.01
N VAL A 156 7.94 16.79 -14.89
CA VAL A 156 7.16 15.82 -14.13
C VAL A 156 5.72 16.31 -14.01
N THR A 157 4.75 15.43 -14.22
CA THR A 157 3.32 15.72 -14.08
C THR A 157 2.63 14.62 -13.32
N ASP A 158 1.65 14.99 -12.49
CA ASP A 158 0.82 14.06 -11.74
C ASP A 158 -0.53 14.69 -11.38
N ASP A 159 -1.62 13.91 -11.43
CA ASP A 159 -2.98 14.41 -11.21
C ASP A 159 -3.29 14.70 -9.73
N THR A 160 -2.64 13.99 -8.80
CA THR A 160 -2.79 14.18 -7.35
C THR A 160 -1.70 15.05 -6.75
N GLY A 161 -0.64 15.30 -7.54
CA GLY A 161 0.51 16.12 -7.17
C GLY A 161 1.77 15.31 -6.89
N ILE A 162 2.90 15.98 -6.96
CA ILE A 162 4.23 15.40 -6.81
C ILE A 162 4.74 15.70 -5.40
N ASP A 163 5.06 14.66 -4.60
CA ASP A 163 5.74 14.85 -3.30
C ASP A 163 7.22 15.16 -3.51
N SER A 164 7.93 14.28 -4.21
CA SER A 164 9.37 14.38 -4.32
C SER A 164 9.94 13.88 -5.64
N ILE A 165 11.12 14.40 -5.97
CA ILE A 165 11.91 14.02 -7.13
C ILE A 165 13.35 13.77 -6.67
N ILE A 166 13.94 12.66 -7.10
CA ILE A 166 15.35 12.33 -6.85
C ILE A 166 16.05 12.15 -8.19
N VAL A 167 17.17 12.84 -8.38
CA VAL A 167 18.03 12.72 -9.56
C VAL A 167 19.41 12.25 -9.15
N ILE A 168 19.83 11.11 -9.67
CA ILE A 168 21.13 10.51 -9.37
C ILE A 168 21.90 10.28 -10.66
N VAL A 169 23.16 10.79 -10.70
CA VAL A 169 24.20 10.35 -11.63
C VAL A 169 25.41 9.97 -10.78
N ALA A 170 25.47 8.72 -10.37
CA ALA A 170 26.40 8.27 -9.32
C ALA A 170 27.87 8.52 -9.69
N ASP A 171 28.27 8.25 -10.92
CA ASP A 171 29.64 8.47 -11.40
C ASP A 171 30.07 9.93 -11.47
N LEU A 172 29.11 10.87 -11.46
CA LEU A 172 29.33 12.30 -11.39
C LEU A 172 29.11 12.86 -9.98
N GLN A 173 28.80 12.01 -9.01
CA GLN A 173 28.45 12.41 -7.62
C GLN A 173 27.27 13.37 -7.55
N ILE A 174 26.38 13.36 -8.57
CA ILE A 174 25.14 14.13 -8.57
C ILE A 174 24.09 13.32 -7.80
N ASN A 175 23.56 13.93 -6.75
CA ASN A 175 22.45 13.39 -5.96
C ASN A 175 21.60 14.58 -5.49
N GLU A 176 20.52 14.84 -6.23
CA GLU A 176 19.58 15.93 -5.94
C GLU A 176 18.27 15.34 -5.44
N GLU A 177 17.81 15.83 -4.31
CA GLU A 177 16.48 15.54 -3.78
C GLU A 177 15.68 16.83 -3.68
N ILE A 178 14.51 16.86 -4.33
CA ILE A 178 13.61 18.00 -4.40
C ILE A 178 12.29 17.63 -3.76
N LYS A 179 11.85 18.36 -2.76
CA LYS A 179 10.50 18.30 -2.22
C LYS A 179 9.62 19.28 -3.00
N VAL A 180 8.65 18.76 -3.74
CA VAL A 180 7.76 19.53 -4.63
C VAL A 180 6.51 20.02 -3.90
N GLY A 181 6.08 19.28 -2.87
CA GLY A 181 5.00 19.71 -1.97
C GLY A 181 3.61 19.69 -2.60
N GLY A 182 3.32 18.71 -3.43
CA GLY A 182 1.98 18.46 -3.97
C GLY A 182 1.61 19.27 -5.21
N GLN A 183 2.57 19.96 -5.84
CA GLN A 183 2.33 20.60 -7.14
C GLN A 183 2.10 19.54 -8.22
N LYS A 184 1.15 19.78 -9.13
CA LYS A 184 0.79 18.83 -10.20
C LYS A 184 1.77 18.80 -11.35
N GLU A 185 2.57 19.85 -11.49
CA GLU A 185 3.58 19.99 -12.53
C GLU A 185 4.87 20.55 -11.93
N TYR A 186 6.00 20.02 -12.37
CA TYR A 186 7.31 20.51 -11.96
C TYR A 186 8.29 20.40 -13.12
N THR A 187 9.06 21.47 -13.35
CA THR A 187 10.17 21.48 -14.31
C THR A 187 11.48 21.53 -13.55
N PHE A 188 12.31 20.52 -13.78
CA PHE A 188 13.68 20.47 -13.29
C PHE A 188 14.61 21.03 -14.37
N GLU A 189 15.44 22.02 -14.00
CA GLU A 189 16.50 22.54 -14.86
C GLU A 189 17.69 22.88 -13.98
N LYS A 190 18.83 22.21 -14.22
CA LYS A 190 20.06 22.46 -13.45
C LYS A 190 21.30 22.08 -14.26
N SER A 191 22.33 22.91 -14.15
CA SER A 191 23.66 22.67 -14.74
C SER A 191 24.63 22.17 -13.68
N PHE A 192 25.42 21.17 -14.02
CA PHE A 192 26.41 20.54 -13.15
C PHE A 192 27.78 20.62 -13.79
N ASP A 193 28.82 20.80 -12.97
CA ASP A 193 30.20 20.65 -13.41
C ASP A 193 30.48 19.18 -13.71
N ILE A 194 31.15 18.91 -14.84
CA ILE A 194 31.53 17.56 -15.22
C ILE A 194 33.05 17.41 -15.27
N PRO A 195 33.58 16.24 -14.88
CA PRO A 195 34.99 15.97 -15.02
C PRO A 195 35.38 15.82 -16.51
N SER A 196 36.66 15.90 -16.78
CA SER A 196 37.20 15.69 -18.14
C SER A 196 37.14 14.23 -18.62
N ASP A 197 36.60 13.32 -17.81
CA ASP A 197 36.55 11.90 -18.14
C ASP A 197 35.50 11.62 -19.23
N LEU A 198 35.96 11.04 -20.33
CA LEU A 198 35.14 10.65 -21.47
C LEU A 198 34.62 9.23 -21.25
N LYS A 199 33.35 9.09 -20.80
CA LYS A 199 32.73 7.79 -20.60
C LYS A 199 31.21 7.86 -20.70
N SER A 200 30.59 6.70 -20.61
CA SER A 200 29.14 6.58 -20.50
C SER A 200 28.70 6.72 -19.04
N TYR A 201 27.57 7.38 -18.86
CA TYR A 201 26.94 7.64 -17.58
C TYR A 201 25.50 7.13 -17.58
N GLU A 202 24.99 6.78 -16.40
CA GLU A 202 23.57 6.48 -16.18
C GLU A 202 22.99 7.52 -15.21
N MET A 203 21.93 8.20 -15.68
CA MET A 203 21.10 9.05 -14.83
C MET A 203 19.84 8.30 -14.46
N VAL A 204 19.51 8.32 -13.18
CA VAL A 204 18.28 7.74 -12.62
C VAL A 204 17.42 8.88 -12.07
N ILE A 205 16.22 9.04 -12.61
CA ILE A 205 15.22 9.98 -12.12
C ILE A 205 14.14 9.15 -11.43
N THR A 206 13.85 9.44 -10.17
CA THR A 206 12.77 8.83 -9.41
C THR A 206 11.81 9.92 -8.95
N THR A 207 10.52 9.69 -9.14
CA THR A 207 9.44 10.60 -8.71
C THR A 207 8.44 9.85 -7.86
N VAL A 208 7.88 10.52 -6.87
CA VAL A 208 6.87 10.00 -5.94
C VAL A 208 5.73 11.01 -5.91
N ASP A 209 4.49 10.52 -6.03
CA ASP A 209 3.30 11.38 -5.89
C ASP A 209 3.00 11.74 -4.43
N ASN A 210 2.02 12.61 -4.23
CA ASN A 210 1.59 13.09 -2.92
C ASN A 210 0.32 12.37 -2.42
N PHE A 211 0.03 11.17 -2.94
CA PHE A 211 -1.13 10.41 -2.47
C PHE A 211 -0.82 9.65 -1.17
N VAL A 212 -1.87 9.26 -0.45
CA VAL A 212 -1.76 8.54 0.83
C VAL A 212 -1.05 7.18 0.69
N ASP A 213 -1.24 6.51 -0.46
CA ASP A 213 -0.47 5.34 -0.90
C ASP A 213 0.39 5.74 -2.09
N PRO A 214 1.62 6.27 -1.87
CA PRO A 214 2.38 6.94 -2.90
C PRO A 214 2.77 6.00 -4.05
N ASN A 215 2.44 6.41 -5.27
CA ASN A 215 2.95 5.75 -6.47
C ASN A 215 4.33 6.30 -6.83
N LYS A 216 5.13 5.48 -7.47
CA LYS A 216 6.52 5.79 -7.79
C LYS A 216 6.83 5.47 -9.24
N ALA A 217 7.43 6.43 -9.95
CA ALA A 217 8.04 6.21 -11.25
C ALA A 217 9.55 6.32 -11.19
N THR A 218 10.23 5.50 -11.97
CA THR A 218 11.69 5.58 -12.13
C THR A 218 12.04 5.52 -13.61
N LYS A 219 12.87 6.47 -14.06
CA LYS A 219 13.37 6.53 -15.44
C LYS A 219 14.88 6.50 -15.44
N LYS A 220 15.46 5.59 -16.23
CA LYS A 220 16.91 5.45 -16.41
C LYS A 220 17.29 5.95 -17.79
N ILE A 221 18.30 6.79 -17.85
CA ILE A 221 18.82 7.42 -19.07
C ILE A 221 20.32 7.14 -19.13
N LYS A 222 20.76 6.56 -20.23
CA LYS A 222 22.19 6.39 -20.52
C LYS A 222 22.61 7.44 -21.52
N PHE A 223 23.74 8.11 -21.27
CA PHE A 223 24.34 9.08 -22.17
C PHE A 223 25.86 8.98 -22.07
N SER A 224 26.55 9.56 -23.04
CA SER A 224 28.01 9.59 -23.05
C SER A 224 28.51 11.01 -23.15
N ILE A 225 29.67 11.28 -22.58
CA ILE A 225 30.40 12.54 -22.76
C ILE A 225 31.59 12.24 -23.67
N ALA A 226 31.77 13.06 -24.69
CA ALA A 226 32.85 12.95 -25.65
C ALA A 226 33.58 14.28 -25.82
N ASP A 227 34.85 14.24 -26.26
CA ASP A 227 35.56 15.46 -26.60
C ASP A 227 34.80 16.28 -27.65
N GLY A 228 34.76 17.56 -27.47
CA GLY A 228 34.35 18.47 -28.53
C GLY A 228 35.28 18.29 -29.71
N LEU A 229 34.73 18.18 -30.94
CA LEU A 229 35.47 17.96 -32.15
C LEU A 229 36.72 18.87 -32.23
N THR A 230 37.85 18.30 -31.90
CA THR A 230 39.12 18.81 -32.39
C THR A 230 39.24 18.35 -33.82
N GLU A 231 39.05 19.29 -34.77
CA GLU A 231 39.50 19.21 -36.14
C GLU A 231 38.76 18.25 -37.11
N MET A 232 37.75 18.78 -37.76
CA MET A 232 37.55 18.39 -39.18
C MET A 232 38.52 19.24 -40.00
N TYR A 233 39.62 18.59 -40.45
CA TYR A 233 40.40 19.05 -41.57
C TYR A 233 39.99 18.24 -42.80
#